data_2ba83a5c51ad3a71806ea3614032e558
#
_entry.id   2ba83a5c51ad3a71806ea3614032e558
#
_cell.length_a   1.000
_cell.length_b   1.000
_cell.length_c   1.000
_cell.angle_alpha   90.00
_cell.angle_beta   90.00
_cell.angle_gamma   90.00
#
_symmetry.space_group_name_H-M   'P 1'
#
loop_
_entity.id
_entity.type
_entity.pdbx_description
1 polymer ?
#
loop_
_entity_poly.entity_id
_entity_poly.type
_entity_poly.pdbx_seq_one_letter_code
_entity_poly.pdbx_strand_id
1 'polypeptide(L)'
;MSINPSRKLSANLRECLANAGLASLMTVARLKGEPSERALTGIRAIRDHLLKVEKELDDLPSLQPEEMAKAITNCDPDPEWRERILRGMTLVAMFDGEPSASALNLLEQTAKAFQVEANPVNTYRNVMEGRMLATRFDLMRRSFVRDAVAATMKAGGLPMFAATLKALSGVRDETVLKRFESLKHYPDESFGKAYSEFLDRNNFNYPGDTGGIPIPVFRHDCCHVLGGYGTTAAEEGAVIGFQAGFEGLDPFDVLMFAMAEFELGIGVSPFIPGEFGKLDPERMFAGMEHGSCVNTDLIRDIDPWDYFEEPLETVRTKFNIVKRGREPEYPAA
;
A
#
# COMPACT_ATOMS: atom_id res chain seq x y z
N MET A 1 -4.63 -10.60 -8.92
CA MET A 1 -4.05 -10.62 -10.30
C MET A 1 -2.87 -9.68 -10.28
N SER A 2 -1.63 -10.20 -10.38
CA SER A 2 -0.43 -9.36 -10.38
C SER A 2 -0.49 -8.42 -11.58
N ILE A 3 -0.10 -7.16 -11.34
CA ILE A 3 0.26 -6.28 -12.44
C ILE A 3 1.32 -7.05 -13.22
N ASN A 4 1.00 -7.49 -14.44
CA ASN A 4 1.99 -8.09 -15.30
C ASN A 4 2.96 -6.96 -15.72
N PRO A 5 4.14 -6.80 -15.07
CA PRO A 5 5.06 -5.71 -15.38
C PRO A 5 5.68 -5.85 -16.77
N SER A 6 5.39 -6.95 -17.46
CA SER A 6 6.01 -7.30 -18.74
C SER A 6 5.29 -6.69 -19.97
N ARG A 7 4.11 -6.09 -19.85
CA ARG A 7 3.49 -5.41 -20.99
C ARG A 7 4.04 -3.99 -21.10
N LYS A 8 5.18 -3.82 -21.77
CA LYS A 8 5.68 -2.51 -22.15
C LYS A 8 4.66 -1.83 -23.08
N LEU A 9 3.90 -0.88 -22.55
CA LEU A 9 2.99 -0.06 -23.33
C LEU A 9 3.80 0.77 -24.35
N SER A 10 3.33 0.86 -25.59
CA SER A 10 3.86 1.86 -26.51
C SER A 10 3.61 3.27 -25.96
N ALA A 11 4.45 4.23 -26.32
CA ALA A 11 4.30 5.62 -25.87
C ALA A 11 2.90 6.17 -26.17
N ASN A 12 2.38 5.95 -27.38
CA ASN A 12 1.06 6.40 -27.79
C ASN A 12 -0.08 5.76 -26.97
N LEU A 13 0.03 4.45 -26.67
CA LEU A 13 -0.98 3.77 -25.87
C LEU A 13 -0.96 4.27 -24.42
N ARG A 14 0.23 4.49 -23.87
CA ARG A 14 0.39 5.06 -22.52
C ARG A 14 -0.24 6.44 -22.45
N GLU A 15 0.07 7.32 -23.41
CA GLU A 15 -0.48 8.68 -23.43
C GLU A 15 -2.00 8.68 -23.59
N CYS A 16 -2.56 7.83 -24.46
CA CYS A 16 -4.00 7.69 -24.63
C CYS A 16 -4.68 7.29 -23.33
N LEU A 17 -4.20 6.21 -22.69
CA LEU A 17 -4.75 5.71 -21.43
C LEU A 17 -4.57 6.71 -20.27
N ALA A 18 -3.44 7.42 -20.24
CA ALA A 18 -3.19 8.46 -19.26
C ALA A 18 -4.18 9.63 -19.40
N ASN A 19 -4.43 10.11 -20.63
CA ASN A 19 -5.41 11.16 -20.88
C ASN A 19 -6.82 10.74 -20.42
N ALA A 20 -7.27 9.54 -20.81
CA ALA A 20 -8.59 9.02 -20.41
C ALA A 20 -8.69 8.80 -18.89
N GLY A 21 -7.64 8.23 -18.30
CA GLY A 21 -7.56 7.97 -16.85
C GLY A 21 -7.55 9.26 -16.05
N LEU A 22 -6.65 10.19 -16.34
CA LEU A 22 -6.54 11.46 -15.63
C LEU A 22 -7.82 12.30 -15.76
N ALA A 23 -8.48 12.32 -16.92
CA ALA A 23 -9.78 13.00 -17.09
C ALA A 23 -10.86 12.36 -16.18
N SER A 24 -10.85 11.03 -16.06
CA SER A 24 -11.76 10.31 -15.15
C SER A 24 -11.48 10.65 -13.68
N LEU A 25 -10.21 10.71 -13.26
CA LEU A 25 -9.82 11.11 -11.90
C LEU A 25 -10.20 12.55 -11.61
N MET A 26 -9.94 13.48 -12.54
CA MET A 26 -10.32 14.90 -12.40
C MET A 26 -11.83 15.08 -12.34
N THR A 27 -12.61 14.24 -13.02
CA THR A 27 -14.08 14.27 -12.92
C THR A 27 -14.53 13.99 -11.47
N VAL A 28 -13.92 13.00 -10.80
CA VAL A 28 -14.20 12.71 -9.38
C VAL A 28 -13.82 13.90 -8.49
N ALA A 29 -12.62 14.43 -8.68
CA ALA A 29 -12.12 15.54 -7.86
C ALA A 29 -12.97 16.81 -7.99
N ARG A 30 -13.60 17.02 -9.15
CA ARG A 30 -14.46 18.20 -9.42
C ARG A 30 -15.92 18.03 -8.99
N LEU A 31 -16.32 16.90 -8.41
CA LEU A 31 -17.73 16.65 -8.06
C LEU A 31 -18.32 17.66 -7.06
N LYS A 32 -17.51 18.24 -6.21
CA LYS A 32 -17.91 19.24 -5.20
C LYS A 32 -17.55 20.67 -5.61
N GLY A 33 -17.14 20.91 -6.83
CA GLY A 33 -16.64 22.18 -7.36
C GLY A 33 -15.14 22.14 -7.65
N GLU A 34 -14.40 23.14 -7.16
CA GLU A 34 -12.93 23.14 -7.31
C GLU A 34 -12.31 21.95 -6.56
N PRO A 35 -11.38 21.22 -7.19
CA PRO A 35 -10.68 20.11 -6.54
C PRO A 35 -9.93 20.56 -5.31
N SER A 36 -9.95 19.75 -4.25
CA SER A 36 -9.08 20.00 -3.11
C SER A 36 -7.60 19.80 -3.47
N GLU A 37 -6.71 20.49 -2.75
CA GLU A 37 -5.27 20.30 -2.97
C GLU A 37 -4.82 18.87 -2.67
N ARG A 38 -5.48 18.16 -1.75
CA ARG A 38 -5.19 16.75 -1.46
C ARG A 38 -5.54 15.84 -2.63
N ALA A 39 -6.73 16.02 -3.22
CA ALA A 39 -7.12 15.27 -4.42
C ALA A 39 -6.17 15.55 -5.58
N LEU A 40 -5.81 16.82 -5.80
CA LEU A 40 -4.84 17.21 -6.83
C LEU A 40 -3.46 16.60 -6.59
N THR A 41 -2.97 16.59 -5.34
CA THR A 41 -1.71 15.93 -4.98
C THR A 41 -1.75 14.45 -5.30
N GLY A 42 -2.83 13.74 -4.96
CA GLY A 42 -3.00 12.33 -5.30
C GLY A 42 -3.03 12.09 -6.80
N ILE A 43 -3.73 12.94 -7.58
CA ILE A 43 -3.78 12.81 -9.04
C ILE A 43 -2.42 13.12 -9.68
N ARG A 44 -1.71 14.16 -9.21
CA ARG A 44 -0.34 14.46 -9.66
C ARG A 44 0.60 13.28 -9.38
N ALA A 45 0.54 12.70 -8.18
CA ALA A 45 1.35 11.56 -7.82
C ALA A 45 1.05 10.32 -8.70
N ILE A 46 -0.22 10.05 -9.02
CA ILE A 46 -0.60 9.01 -10.00
C ILE A 46 -0.01 9.32 -11.38
N ARG A 47 -0.12 10.57 -11.84
CA ARG A 47 0.44 11.01 -13.12
C ARG A 47 1.95 10.79 -13.18
N ASP A 48 2.67 11.23 -12.15
CA ASP A 48 4.13 11.30 -12.14
C ASP A 48 4.77 9.93 -11.86
N HIS A 49 4.26 9.17 -10.91
CA HIS A 49 4.85 7.91 -10.47
C HIS A 49 4.31 6.67 -11.22
N LEU A 50 3.03 6.65 -11.57
CA LEU A 50 2.44 5.46 -12.19
C LEU A 50 2.30 5.60 -13.71
N LEU A 51 1.80 6.73 -14.19
CA LEU A 51 1.57 6.94 -15.61
C LEU A 51 2.82 7.46 -16.34
N LYS A 52 3.65 8.24 -15.64
CA LYS A 52 4.91 8.82 -16.13
C LYS A 52 4.69 9.63 -17.43
N VAL A 53 3.75 10.58 -17.37
CA VAL A 53 3.39 11.46 -18.47
C VAL A 53 3.42 12.92 -18.02
N GLU A 54 3.81 13.81 -18.93
CA GLU A 54 3.72 15.25 -18.74
C GLU A 54 2.36 15.73 -19.24
N LYS A 55 1.43 16.01 -18.31
CA LYS A 55 0.08 16.46 -18.65
C LYS A 55 -0.42 17.47 -17.63
N GLU A 56 -0.90 18.63 -18.12
CA GLU A 56 -1.60 19.60 -17.29
C GLU A 56 -2.99 19.08 -16.92
N LEU A 57 -3.33 19.16 -15.64
CA LEU A 57 -4.59 18.61 -15.12
C LEU A 57 -5.77 19.54 -15.36
N ASP A 58 -5.52 20.85 -15.35
CA ASP A 58 -6.57 21.87 -15.46
C ASP A 58 -7.29 21.86 -16.82
N ASP A 59 -6.58 21.48 -17.88
CA ASP A 59 -7.09 21.37 -19.24
C ASP A 59 -7.93 20.10 -19.50
N LEU A 60 -7.98 19.18 -18.53
CA LEU A 60 -8.70 17.93 -18.71
C LEU A 60 -10.22 18.14 -18.55
N PRO A 61 -11.03 17.55 -19.44
CA PRO A 61 -12.48 17.66 -19.36
C PRO A 61 -13.04 16.83 -18.21
N SER A 62 -14.20 17.22 -17.68
CA SER A 62 -15.05 16.35 -16.91
C SER A 62 -15.89 15.50 -17.83
N LEU A 63 -15.90 14.18 -17.61
CA LEU A 63 -16.51 13.19 -18.49
C LEU A 63 -17.71 12.50 -17.82
N GLN A 64 -18.74 12.16 -18.61
CA GLN A 64 -19.79 11.25 -18.15
C GLN A 64 -19.27 9.79 -18.14
N PRO A 65 -19.86 8.88 -17.33
CA PRO A 65 -19.39 7.49 -17.25
C PRO A 65 -19.27 6.77 -18.61
N GLU A 66 -20.20 6.99 -19.54
CA GLU A 66 -20.19 6.39 -20.87
C GLU A 66 -19.09 6.98 -21.74
N GLU A 67 -18.78 8.27 -21.58
CA GLU A 67 -17.68 8.93 -22.28
C GLU A 67 -16.33 8.41 -21.78
N MET A 68 -16.18 8.20 -20.47
CA MET A 68 -14.99 7.57 -19.86
C MET A 68 -14.78 6.17 -20.43
N ALA A 69 -15.85 5.33 -20.43
CA ALA A 69 -15.80 3.97 -20.95
C ALA A 69 -15.36 3.95 -22.43
N LYS A 70 -15.92 4.84 -23.24
CA LYS A 70 -15.58 4.97 -24.65
C LYS A 70 -14.14 5.44 -24.87
N ALA A 71 -13.70 6.45 -24.10
CA ALA A 71 -12.33 6.98 -24.20
C ALA A 71 -11.29 5.89 -23.89
N ILE A 72 -11.50 5.11 -22.83
CA ILE A 72 -10.58 4.03 -22.43
C ILE A 72 -10.60 2.90 -23.46
N THR A 73 -11.79 2.46 -23.90
CA THR A 73 -11.93 1.37 -24.87
C THR A 73 -11.33 1.72 -26.24
N ASN A 74 -11.37 2.99 -26.63
CA ASN A 74 -10.72 3.46 -27.86
C ASN A 74 -9.19 3.39 -27.79
N CYS A 75 -8.61 3.49 -26.58
CA CYS A 75 -7.17 3.32 -26.39
C CYS A 75 -6.79 1.83 -26.37
N ASP A 76 -7.47 1.05 -25.56
CA ASP A 76 -7.29 -0.40 -25.41
C ASP A 76 -8.62 -1.06 -24.98
N PRO A 77 -9.11 -2.07 -25.71
CA PRO A 77 -10.36 -2.75 -25.37
C PRO A 77 -10.25 -3.65 -24.14
N ASP A 78 -9.05 -3.90 -23.60
CA ASP A 78 -8.84 -4.73 -22.42
C ASP A 78 -9.61 -4.17 -21.21
N PRO A 79 -10.53 -4.94 -20.61
CA PRO A 79 -11.31 -4.49 -19.46
C PRO A 79 -10.45 -4.17 -18.23
N GLU A 80 -9.23 -4.68 -18.13
CA GLU A 80 -8.32 -4.42 -17.04
C GLU A 80 -8.05 -2.91 -16.86
N TRP A 81 -7.95 -2.14 -17.93
CA TRP A 81 -7.75 -0.70 -17.86
C TRP A 81 -8.92 0.04 -17.22
N ARG A 82 -10.14 -0.39 -17.54
CA ARG A 82 -11.35 0.16 -16.92
C ARG A 82 -11.41 -0.14 -15.43
N GLU A 83 -11.04 -1.36 -15.03
CA GLU A 83 -10.93 -1.71 -13.61
C GLU A 83 -9.89 -0.88 -12.87
N ARG A 84 -8.70 -0.71 -13.44
CA ARG A 84 -7.62 0.10 -12.85
C ARG A 84 -8.03 1.55 -12.69
N ILE A 85 -8.68 2.14 -13.69
CA ILE A 85 -9.13 3.53 -13.63
C ILE A 85 -10.25 3.68 -12.58
N LEU A 86 -11.20 2.75 -12.49
CA LEU A 86 -12.23 2.78 -11.44
C LEU A 86 -11.61 2.70 -10.03
N ARG A 87 -10.57 1.90 -9.84
CA ARG A 87 -9.82 1.82 -8.58
C ARG A 87 -9.15 3.16 -8.27
N GLY A 88 -8.49 3.77 -9.24
CA GLY A 88 -7.91 5.10 -9.10
C GLY A 88 -8.95 6.17 -8.75
N MET A 89 -10.11 6.15 -9.42
CA MET A 89 -11.24 7.05 -9.11
C MET A 89 -11.72 6.86 -7.66
N THR A 90 -11.78 5.62 -7.18
CA THR A 90 -12.18 5.32 -5.79
C THR A 90 -11.17 5.86 -4.78
N LEU A 91 -9.86 5.75 -5.05
CA LEU A 91 -8.81 6.34 -4.20
C LEU A 91 -8.93 7.87 -4.18
N VAL A 92 -9.08 8.52 -5.34
CA VAL A 92 -9.24 9.97 -5.44
C VAL A 92 -10.47 10.47 -4.67
N ALA A 93 -11.59 9.73 -4.75
CA ALA A 93 -12.80 10.06 -4.00
C ALA A 93 -12.61 10.02 -2.47
N MET A 94 -11.56 9.34 -1.97
CA MET A 94 -11.24 9.24 -0.55
C MET A 94 -10.22 10.27 -0.08
N PHE A 95 -9.42 10.88 -0.97
CA PHE A 95 -8.43 11.89 -0.57
C PHE A 95 -9.03 13.18 0.01
N ASP A 96 -10.32 13.43 -0.20
CA ASP A 96 -11.03 14.53 0.42
C ASP A 96 -11.53 14.23 1.86
N GLY A 97 -11.17 13.07 2.41
CA GLY A 97 -11.42 12.64 3.78
C GLY A 97 -12.81 12.08 4.01
N GLU A 98 -13.87 12.81 3.74
CA GLU A 98 -15.25 12.32 3.97
C GLU A 98 -15.89 11.76 2.70
N PRO A 99 -16.21 10.44 2.68
CA PRO A 99 -16.98 9.84 1.60
C PRO A 99 -18.32 10.55 1.38
N SER A 100 -18.70 10.75 0.11
CA SER A 100 -19.93 11.46 -0.25
C SER A 100 -20.86 10.62 -1.13
N ALA A 101 -22.17 10.86 -0.99
CA ALA A 101 -23.18 10.18 -1.80
C ALA A 101 -23.03 10.50 -3.31
N SER A 102 -22.59 11.71 -3.66
CA SER A 102 -22.34 12.08 -5.06
C SER A 102 -21.19 11.30 -5.66
N ALA A 103 -20.09 11.12 -4.93
CA ALA A 103 -18.98 10.30 -5.37
C ALA A 103 -19.37 8.82 -5.48
N LEU A 104 -20.11 8.28 -4.50
CA LEU A 104 -20.61 6.89 -4.58
C LEU A 104 -21.47 6.70 -5.82
N ASN A 105 -22.42 7.60 -6.09
CA ASN A 105 -23.28 7.52 -7.27
C ASN A 105 -22.48 7.54 -8.59
N LEU A 106 -21.50 8.45 -8.70
CA LEU A 106 -20.61 8.49 -9.89
C LEU A 106 -19.83 7.18 -10.05
N LEU A 107 -19.23 6.67 -8.97
CA LEU A 107 -18.46 5.42 -9.01
C LEU A 107 -19.32 4.22 -9.42
N GLU A 108 -20.57 4.12 -8.91
CA GLU A 108 -21.53 3.06 -9.28
C GLU A 108 -21.93 3.14 -10.75
N GLN A 109 -22.25 4.34 -11.24
CA GLN A 109 -22.59 4.56 -12.64
C GLN A 109 -21.38 4.24 -13.54
N THR A 110 -20.17 4.63 -13.12
CA THR A 110 -18.94 4.33 -13.84
C THR A 110 -18.66 2.83 -13.88
N ALA A 111 -18.81 2.10 -12.76
CA ALA A 111 -18.65 0.64 -12.74
C ALA A 111 -19.60 -0.05 -13.73
N LYS A 112 -20.85 0.41 -13.80
CA LYS A 112 -21.86 -0.08 -14.74
C LYS A 112 -21.49 0.23 -16.19
N ALA A 113 -21.08 1.46 -16.50
CA ALA A 113 -20.65 1.87 -17.85
C ALA A 113 -19.37 1.13 -18.29
N PHE A 114 -18.46 0.87 -17.38
CA PHE A 114 -17.24 0.12 -17.60
C PHE A 114 -17.46 -1.38 -17.76
N GLN A 115 -18.62 -1.89 -17.33
CA GLN A 115 -18.96 -3.32 -17.31
C GLN A 115 -17.94 -4.13 -16.47
N VAL A 116 -17.54 -3.60 -15.33
CA VAL A 116 -16.58 -4.20 -14.41
C VAL A 116 -17.21 -4.43 -13.04
N GLU A 117 -16.62 -5.33 -12.24
CA GLU A 117 -17.09 -5.58 -10.88
C GLU A 117 -16.92 -4.34 -9.98
N ALA A 118 -17.93 -4.08 -9.15
CA ALA A 118 -17.97 -2.91 -8.27
C ALA A 118 -17.22 -3.11 -6.93
N ASN A 119 -16.30 -4.09 -6.83
CA ASN A 119 -15.58 -4.39 -5.59
C ASN A 119 -14.91 -3.15 -4.94
N PRO A 120 -14.19 -2.29 -5.69
CA PRO A 120 -13.63 -1.07 -5.12
C PRO A 120 -14.71 -0.13 -4.56
N VAL A 121 -15.82 -0.01 -5.28
CA VAL A 121 -16.96 0.84 -4.90
C VAL A 121 -17.66 0.32 -3.65
N ASN A 122 -17.70 -1.00 -3.45
CA ASN A 122 -18.28 -1.61 -2.23
C ASN A 122 -17.49 -1.22 -0.98
N THR A 123 -16.16 -1.13 -1.06
CA THR A 123 -15.34 -0.64 0.06
C THR A 123 -15.68 0.82 0.38
N TYR A 124 -15.77 1.68 -0.64
CA TYR A 124 -16.17 3.07 -0.48
C TYR A 124 -17.56 3.20 0.17
N ARG A 125 -18.54 2.41 -0.31
CA ARG A 125 -19.91 2.37 0.26
C ARG A 125 -19.90 1.97 1.72
N ASN A 126 -19.15 0.92 2.11
CA ASN A 126 -19.06 0.47 3.48
C ASN A 126 -18.50 1.54 4.42
N VAL A 127 -17.49 2.28 3.96
CA VAL A 127 -16.94 3.42 4.71
C VAL A 127 -17.99 4.52 4.87
N MET A 128 -18.66 4.91 3.78
CA MET A 128 -19.69 5.95 3.80
C MET A 128 -20.90 5.59 4.71
N GLU A 129 -21.27 4.32 4.75
CA GLU A 129 -22.37 3.82 5.58
C GLU A 129 -21.95 3.55 7.04
N GLY A 130 -20.70 3.85 7.41
CA GLY A 130 -20.19 3.64 8.77
C GLY A 130 -20.05 2.17 9.17
N ARG A 131 -20.00 1.25 8.21
CA ARG A 131 -19.85 -0.20 8.45
C ARG A 131 -18.41 -0.56 8.80
N MET A 132 -17.85 0.09 9.83
CA MET A 132 -16.42 0.02 10.16
C MET A 132 -15.89 -1.39 10.42
N LEU A 133 -16.66 -2.24 11.12
CA LEU A 133 -16.26 -3.63 11.38
C LEU A 133 -16.18 -4.46 10.09
N ALA A 134 -17.16 -4.30 9.19
CA ALA A 134 -17.15 -4.96 7.90
C ALA A 134 -15.98 -4.47 7.03
N THR A 135 -15.71 -3.17 7.01
CA THR A 135 -14.59 -2.56 6.31
C THR A 135 -13.25 -3.10 6.82
N ARG A 136 -13.04 -3.08 8.15
CA ARG A 136 -11.81 -3.62 8.78
C ARG A 136 -11.59 -5.09 8.41
N PHE A 137 -12.62 -5.92 8.56
CA PHE A 137 -12.53 -7.35 8.26
C PHE A 137 -12.22 -7.60 6.78
N ASP A 138 -12.89 -6.87 5.87
CA ASP A 138 -12.69 -7.02 4.44
C ASP A 138 -11.29 -6.56 3.99
N LEU A 139 -10.82 -5.41 4.48
CA LEU A 139 -9.47 -4.91 4.20
C LEU A 139 -8.39 -5.83 4.78
N MET A 140 -8.54 -6.29 6.03
CA MET A 140 -7.58 -7.22 6.64
C MET A 140 -7.48 -8.53 5.85
N ARG A 141 -8.62 -9.07 5.39
CA ARG A 141 -8.66 -10.31 4.59
C ARG A 141 -7.98 -10.18 3.23
N ARG A 142 -7.99 -8.98 2.64
CA ARG A 142 -7.42 -8.70 1.30
C ARG A 142 -6.02 -8.11 1.35
N SER A 143 -5.56 -7.65 2.53
CA SER A 143 -4.26 -7.02 2.72
C SER A 143 -3.11 -8.04 2.82
N PHE A 144 -1.89 -7.52 2.81
CA PHE A 144 -0.65 -8.27 3.04
C PHE A 144 -0.64 -9.09 4.34
N VAL A 145 -1.44 -8.74 5.34
CA VAL A 145 -1.52 -9.47 6.62
C VAL A 145 -1.88 -10.95 6.40
N ARG A 146 -2.81 -11.24 5.49
CA ARG A 146 -3.16 -12.63 5.15
C ARG A 146 -1.97 -13.40 4.59
N ASP A 147 -1.23 -12.78 3.66
CA ASP A 147 -0.11 -13.44 2.99
C ASP A 147 1.11 -13.54 3.93
N ALA A 148 1.32 -12.55 4.80
CA ALA A 148 2.31 -12.61 5.86
C ALA A 148 2.02 -13.74 6.87
N VAL A 149 0.76 -13.95 7.26
CA VAL A 149 0.35 -15.09 8.09
C VAL A 149 0.60 -16.40 7.35
N ALA A 150 0.21 -16.51 6.09
CA ALA A 150 0.42 -17.72 5.28
C ALA A 150 1.91 -18.04 5.10
N ALA A 151 2.75 -17.02 4.83
CA ALA A 151 4.20 -17.18 4.71
C ALA A 151 4.83 -17.62 6.04
N THR A 152 4.40 -17.03 7.16
CA THR A 152 4.84 -17.42 8.52
C THR A 152 4.49 -18.87 8.82
N MET A 153 3.29 -19.31 8.45
CA MET A 153 2.85 -20.70 8.58
C MET A 153 3.66 -21.66 7.72
N LYS A 154 3.99 -21.26 6.49
CA LYS A 154 4.81 -22.05 5.57
C LYS A 154 6.24 -22.22 6.09
N ALA A 155 6.83 -21.18 6.66
CA ALA A 155 8.20 -21.18 7.18
C ALA A 155 8.34 -21.98 8.49
N GLY A 156 7.38 -21.91 9.40
CA GLY A 156 7.51 -22.42 10.77
C GLY A 156 6.44 -23.42 11.24
N GLY A 157 5.44 -23.72 10.43
CA GLY A 157 4.38 -24.71 10.76
C GLY A 157 3.58 -24.39 12.02
N LEU A 158 3.10 -25.44 12.71
CA LEU A 158 2.30 -25.34 13.92
C LEU A 158 2.98 -24.56 15.08
N PRO A 159 4.30 -24.70 15.35
CA PRO A 159 4.95 -23.89 16.39
C PRO A 159 4.86 -22.40 16.13
N MET A 160 5.01 -21.97 14.88
CA MET A 160 4.94 -20.55 14.51
C MET A 160 3.50 -20.01 14.60
N PHE A 161 2.51 -20.83 14.28
CA PHE A 161 1.11 -20.49 14.52
C PHE A 161 0.81 -20.30 16.00
N ALA A 162 1.28 -21.21 16.86
CA ALA A 162 1.13 -21.08 18.29
C ALA A 162 1.83 -19.81 18.84
N ALA A 163 3.02 -19.47 18.34
CA ALA A 163 3.73 -18.25 18.69
C ALA A 163 2.96 -16.98 18.25
N THR A 164 2.35 -17.01 17.05
CA THR A 164 1.49 -15.90 16.58
C THR A 164 0.26 -15.72 17.48
N LEU A 165 -0.41 -16.83 17.87
CA LEU A 165 -1.56 -16.76 18.79
C LEU A 165 -1.14 -16.24 20.17
N LYS A 166 0.02 -16.63 20.69
CA LYS A 166 0.57 -16.10 21.94
C LYS A 166 0.83 -14.59 21.84
N ALA A 167 1.47 -14.14 20.76
CA ALA A 167 1.73 -12.72 20.52
C ALA A 167 0.41 -11.91 20.49
N LEU A 168 -0.61 -12.40 19.76
CA LEU A 168 -1.93 -11.77 19.71
C LEU A 168 -2.64 -11.74 21.07
N SER A 169 -2.37 -12.72 21.96
CA SER A 169 -2.92 -12.76 23.31
C SER A 169 -2.07 -12.01 24.34
N GLY A 170 -0.98 -11.35 23.92
CA GLY A 170 -0.07 -10.61 24.80
C GLY A 170 0.78 -11.50 25.70
N VAL A 171 0.85 -12.79 25.43
CA VAL A 171 1.66 -13.76 26.19
C VAL A 171 3.09 -13.77 25.70
N ARG A 172 4.04 -13.55 26.62
CA ARG A 172 5.47 -13.58 26.35
C ARG A 172 5.94 -14.96 25.87
N ASP A 173 6.76 -14.99 24.81
CA ASP A 173 7.44 -16.19 24.31
C ASP A 173 8.95 -16.00 24.34
N GLU A 174 9.58 -16.53 25.39
CA GLU A 174 11.02 -16.39 25.64
C GLU A 174 11.90 -16.95 24.50
N THR A 175 11.43 -17.96 23.79
CA THR A 175 12.19 -18.56 22.68
C THR A 175 12.23 -17.62 21.47
N VAL A 176 11.08 -17.07 21.14
CA VAL A 176 10.96 -16.07 20.05
C VAL A 176 11.73 -14.82 20.43
N LEU A 177 11.53 -14.28 21.63
CA LEU A 177 12.19 -13.06 22.09
C LEU A 177 13.72 -13.19 22.02
N LYS A 178 14.31 -14.24 22.58
CA LYS A 178 15.76 -14.46 22.54
C LYS A 178 16.30 -14.57 21.13
N ARG A 179 15.53 -15.17 20.20
CA ARG A 179 15.91 -15.26 18.81
C ARG A 179 16.00 -13.87 18.16
N PHE A 180 15.01 -13.00 18.38
CA PHE A 180 15.03 -11.64 17.85
C PHE A 180 16.04 -10.74 18.58
N GLU A 181 16.20 -10.85 19.88
CA GLU A 181 17.23 -10.11 20.63
C GLU A 181 18.65 -10.46 20.20
N SER A 182 18.90 -11.69 19.71
CA SER A 182 20.21 -12.09 19.20
C SER A 182 20.68 -11.26 18.01
N LEU A 183 19.76 -10.63 17.27
CA LEU A 183 20.08 -9.75 16.13
C LEU A 183 20.92 -8.53 16.54
N LYS A 184 20.86 -8.12 17.82
CA LYS A 184 21.72 -7.04 18.38
C LYS A 184 23.21 -7.37 18.29
N HIS A 185 23.53 -8.65 18.23
CA HIS A 185 24.92 -9.16 18.21
C HIS A 185 25.41 -9.54 16.81
N TYR A 186 24.58 -9.31 15.78
CA TYR A 186 24.96 -9.54 14.40
C TYR A 186 25.97 -8.46 13.92
N PRO A 187 26.73 -8.69 12.84
CA PRO A 187 27.67 -7.70 12.31
C PRO A 187 27.02 -6.33 12.08
N ASP A 188 27.74 -5.26 12.36
CA ASP A 188 27.21 -3.88 12.36
C ASP A 188 26.51 -3.46 11.04
N GLU A 189 27.00 -3.91 9.89
CA GLU A 189 26.39 -3.58 8.59
C GLU A 189 25.34 -4.61 8.13
N SER A 190 25.04 -5.62 8.95
CA SER A 190 24.11 -6.70 8.58
C SER A 190 22.65 -6.23 8.58
N PHE A 191 21.83 -6.89 7.77
CA PHE A 191 20.40 -6.63 7.75
C PHE A 191 19.75 -6.89 9.12
N GLY A 192 20.15 -7.95 9.83
CA GLY A 192 19.63 -8.28 11.15
C GLY A 192 19.98 -7.23 12.20
N LYS A 193 21.21 -6.70 12.17
CA LYS A 193 21.61 -5.58 13.05
C LYS A 193 20.79 -4.33 12.76
N ALA A 194 20.64 -3.95 11.49
CA ALA A 194 19.83 -2.82 11.07
C ALA A 194 18.35 -2.97 11.50
N TYR A 195 17.80 -4.19 11.44
CA TYR A 195 16.45 -4.47 11.94
C TYR A 195 16.35 -4.27 13.46
N SER A 196 17.30 -4.78 14.24
CA SER A 196 17.30 -4.56 15.70
C SER A 196 17.41 -3.08 16.07
N GLU A 197 18.24 -2.32 15.34
CA GLU A 197 18.38 -0.87 15.54
C GLU A 197 17.11 -0.11 15.14
N PHE A 198 16.37 -0.58 14.14
CA PHE A 198 15.05 -0.04 13.78
C PHE A 198 14.06 -0.21 14.93
N LEU A 199 13.99 -1.39 15.55
CA LEU A 199 13.13 -1.62 16.71
C LEU A 199 13.52 -0.74 17.90
N ASP A 200 14.81 -0.71 18.26
CA ASP A 200 15.31 0.06 19.39
C ASP A 200 15.07 1.58 19.19
N ARG A 201 15.29 2.10 17.97
CA ARG A 201 15.06 3.52 17.65
C ARG A 201 13.60 3.93 17.79
N ASN A 202 12.68 3.05 17.45
CA ASN A 202 11.24 3.31 17.53
C ASN A 202 10.64 2.95 18.89
N ASN A 203 11.45 2.49 19.85
CA ASN A 203 10.97 1.95 21.13
C ASN A 203 9.95 0.82 20.96
N PHE A 204 10.09 0.01 19.93
CA PHE A 204 9.23 -1.14 19.68
C PHE A 204 9.67 -2.33 20.52
N ASN A 205 8.70 -3.01 21.14
CA ASN A 205 8.98 -4.26 21.82
C ASN A 205 9.29 -5.36 20.79
N TYR A 206 10.32 -6.15 21.07
CA TYR A 206 10.73 -7.23 20.19
C TYR A 206 9.64 -8.30 20.03
N PRO A 207 9.53 -8.96 18.88
CA PRO A 207 8.66 -10.11 18.73
C PRO A 207 8.92 -11.14 19.84
N GLY A 208 7.86 -11.65 20.46
CA GLY A 208 7.93 -12.54 21.60
C GLY A 208 7.87 -11.86 22.96
N ASP A 209 8.06 -10.56 23.07
CA ASP A 209 7.84 -9.82 24.31
C ASP A 209 6.34 -9.49 24.52
N THR A 210 5.99 -9.09 25.75
CA THR A 210 4.64 -8.61 26.06
C THR A 210 4.38 -7.32 25.27
N GLY A 211 3.31 -7.32 24.48
CA GLY A 211 3.01 -6.20 23.57
C GLY A 211 4.00 -6.05 22.40
N GLY A 212 4.80 -7.08 22.14
CA GLY A 212 5.74 -7.11 21.02
C GLY A 212 5.05 -7.26 19.67
N ILE A 213 5.79 -6.93 18.64
CA ILE A 213 5.33 -7.02 17.24
C ILE A 213 4.96 -8.48 16.93
N PRO A 214 3.75 -8.74 16.39
CA PRO A 214 3.39 -10.09 15.96
C PRO A 214 4.27 -10.60 14.84
N ILE A 215 4.65 -11.89 14.90
CA ILE A 215 5.57 -12.49 13.93
C ILE A 215 5.14 -12.28 12.45
N PRO A 216 3.87 -12.31 12.05
CA PRO A 216 3.50 -11.98 10.68
C PRO A 216 3.83 -10.54 10.28
N VAL A 217 3.80 -9.59 11.22
CA VAL A 217 4.01 -8.16 10.96
C VAL A 217 5.50 -7.82 10.80
N PHE A 218 6.42 -8.59 11.41
CA PHE A 218 7.86 -8.30 11.32
C PHE A 218 8.37 -8.26 9.86
N ARG A 219 7.69 -8.93 8.93
CA ARG A 219 8.05 -8.86 7.50
C ARG A 219 7.77 -7.47 6.91
N HIS A 220 6.70 -6.82 7.36
CA HIS A 220 6.42 -5.43 7.05
C HIS A 220 7.52 -4.52 7.62
N ASP A 221 7.93 -4.73 8.86
CA ASP A 221 9.02 -3.96 9.47
C ASP A 221 10.36 -4.15 8.73
N CYS A 222 10.60 -5.35 8.20
CA CYS A 222 11.74 -5.58 7.30
C CYS A 222 11.68 -4.71 6.03
N CYS A 223 10.48 -4.38 5.53
CA CYS A 223 10.32 -3.48 4.40
C CYS A 223 10.72 -2.04 4.75
N HIS A 224 10.47 -1.56 5.98
CA HIS A 224 11.00 -0.27 6.46
C HIS A 224 12.53 -0.25 6.37
N VAL A 225 13.19 -1.28 6.88
CA VAL A 225 14.66 -1.35 6.88
C VAL A 225 15.21 -1.48 5.47
N LEU A 226 14.68 -2.39 4.66
CA LEU A 226 15.14 -2.64 3.30
C LEU A 226 14.87 -1.43 2.38
N GLY A 227 13.69 -0.86 2.45
CA GLY A 227 13.29 0.28 1.63
C GLY A 227 13.81 1.62 2.15
N GLY A 228 14.28 1.71 3.40
CA GLY A 228 14.73 2.94 4.03
C GLY A 228 13.57 3.87 4.38
N TYR A 229 12.51 3.35 4.99
CA TYR A 229 11.33 4.10 5.44
C TYR A 229 11.34 4.31 6.95
N GLY A 230 10.84 5.46 7.41
CA GLY A 230 10.57 5.74 8.82
C GLY A 230 9.19 5.25 9.25
N THR A 231 8.70 5.75 10.39
CA THR A 231 7.45 5.28 11.03
C THR A 231 6.45 6.40 11.33
N THR A 232 6.59 7.59 10.72
CA THR A 232 5.50 8.57 10.71
C THR A 232 4.34 8.06 9.84
N ALA A 233 3.12 8.53 10.04
CA ALA A 233 1.97 8.12 9.22
C ALA A 233 2.22 8.28 7.70
N ALA A 234 2.94 9.34 7.29
CA ALA A 234 3.32 9.55 5.90
C ALA A 234 4.36 8.51 5.41
N GLU A 235 5.30 8.08 6.26
CA GLU A 235 6.28 7.03 5.95
C GLU A 235 5.64 5.64 5.97
N GLU A 236 4.67 5.40 6.87
CA GLU A 236 3.85 4.18 6.87
C GLU A 236 3.06 4.05 5.57
N GLY A 237 2.41 5.13 5.12
CA GLY A 237 1.76 5.17 3.81
C GLY A 237 2.73 4.89 2.66
N ALA A 238 3.97 5.41 2.75
CA ALA A 238 5.00 5.20 1.75
C ALA A 238 5.52 3.75 1.72
N VAL A 239 5.74 3.10 2.87
CA VAL A 239 6.17 1.68 2.89
C VAL A 239 5.05 0.74 2.44
N ILE A 240 3.79 1.05 2.75
CA ILE A 240 2.65 0.29 2.20
C ILE A 240 2.57 0.47 0.68
N GLY A 241 2.83 1.68 0.17
CA GLY A 241 3.02 1.91 -1.26
C GLY A 241 4.14 1.05 -1.84
N PHE A 242 5.30 1.01 -1.18
CA PHE A 242 6.42 0.16 -1.58
C PHE A 242 6.02 -1.32 -1.66
N GLN A 243 5.27 -1.82 -0.68
CA GLN A 243 4.73 -3.17 -0.71
C GLN A 243 3.77 -3.38 -1.90
N ALA A 244 2.85 -2.43 -2.14
CA ALA A 244 1.94 -2.49 -3.27
C ALA A 244 2.65 -2.59 -4.63
N GLY A 245 3.90 -2.13 -4.71
CA GLY A 245 4.72 -2.19 -5.92
C GLY A 245 5.25 -3.59 -6.26
N PHE A 246 5.53 -4.43 -5.27
CA PHE A 246 6.14 -5.75 -5.48
C PHE A 246 5.27 -6.95 -5.06
N GLU A 247 4.26 -6.74 -4.20
CA GLU A 247 3.41 -7.83 -3.76
C GLU A 247 2.60 -8.42 -4.91
N GLY A 248 2.42 -9.74 -4.89
CA GLY A 248 1.58 -10.45 -5.84
C GLY A 248 0.08 -10.26 -5.61
N LEU A 249 -0.32 -9.31 -4.75
CA LEU A 249 -1.71 -8.92 -4.49
C LEU A 249 -2.17 -7.86 -5.49
N ASP A 250 -3.47 -7.54 -5.45
CA ASP A 250 -3.99 -6.37 -6.12
C ASP A 250 -3.46 -5.10 -5.41
N PRO A 251 -2.68 -4.26 -6.09
CA PRO A 251 -2.12 -3.05 -5.46
C PRO A 251 -3.18 -2.14 -4.85
N PHE A 252 -4.38 -2.10 -5.43
CA PHE A 252 -5.49 -1.33 -4.86
C PHE A 252 -5.85 -1.79 -3.45
N ASP A 253 -5.91 -3.11 -3.20
CA ASP A 253 -6.25 -3.65 -1.89
C ASP A 253 -5.18 -3.32 -0.85
N VAL A 254 -3.91 -3.28 -1.24
CA VAL A 254 -2.79 -2.87 -0.39
C VAL A 254 -2.86 -1.37 -0.09
N LEU A 255 -3.07 -0.53 -1.12
CA LEU A 255 -3.22 0.92 -0.95
C LEU A 255 -4.46 1.29 -0.13
N MET A 256 -5.56 0.56 -0.27
CA MET A 256 -6.78 0.76 0.53
C MET A 256 -6.55 0.55 2.03
N PHE A 257 -5.58 -0.29 2.41
CA PHE A 257 -5.17 -0.41 3.80
C PHE A 257 -4.57 0.91 4.31
N ALA A 258 -3.62 1.50 3.57
CA ALA A 258 -3.03 2.80 3.92
C ALA A 258 -4.08 3.93 3.95
N MET A 259 -4.99 3.93 2.97
CA MET A 259 -6.11 4.89 2.92
C MET A 259 -6.99 4.80 4.16
N ALA A 260 -7.40 3.59 4.55
CA ALA A 260 -8.23 3.39 5.72
C ALA A 260 -7.54 3.82 7.01
N GLU A 261 -6.28 3.44 7.19
CA GLU A 261 -5.49 3.70 8.40
C GLU A 261 -5.14 5.17 8.54
N PHE A 262 -4.58 5.79 7.50
CA PHE A 262 -3.94 7.10 7.61
C PHE A 262 -4.69 8.26 6.91
N GLU A 263 -5.67 7.98 6.07
CA GLU A 263 -6.54 9.02 5.50
C GLU A 263 -7.89 9.09 6.20
N LEU A 264 -8.52 7.94 6.41
CA LEU A 264 -9.87 7.86 6.98
C LEU A 264 -9.88 7.64 8.49
N GLY A 265 -8.73 7.39 9.12
CA GLY A 265 -8.63 7.14 10.56
C GLY A 265 -9.32 5.86 11.02
N ILE A 266 -9.54 4.91 10.10
CA ILE A 266 -10.14 3.62 10.39
C ILE A 266 -9.04 2.69 10.86
N GLY A 267 -8.82 2.50 12.16
CA GLY A 267 -7.85 1.55 12.67
C GLY A 267 -8.13 0.12 12.16
N VAL A 268 -7.55 -0.25 11.02
CA VAL A 268 -7.65 -1.59 10.43
C VAL A 268 -6.76 -2.54 11.19
N SER A 269 -5.52 -2.10 11.48
CA SER A 269 -4.59 -2.81 12.32
C SER A 269 -4.98 -2.70 13.79
N PRO A 270 -4.95 -3.78 14.57
CA PRO A 270 -5.11 -3.69 16.02
C PRO A 270 -3.86 -3.14 16.73
N PHE A 271 -2.77 -2.91 16.01
CA PHE A 271 -1.46 -2.54 16.55
C PHE A 271 -1.13 -1.06 16.34
N ILE A 272 -1.76 -0.42 15.34
CA ILE A 272 -1.54 0.98 14.99
C ILE A 272 -2.89 1.70 15.12
N PRO A 273 -2.98 2.81 15.86
CA PRO A 273 -4.19 3.61 15.88
C PRO A 273 -4.37 4.31 14.53
N GLY A 274 -5.57 4.28 13.99
CA GLY A 274 -5.88 5.01 12.76
C GLY A 274 -5.71 6.52 12.94
N GLU A 275 -5.08 7.18 11.97
CA GLU A 275 -4.82 8.62 11.97
C GLU A 275 -5.55 9.30 10.80
N PHE A 276 -6.46 10.23 11.10
CA PHE A 276 -7.23 10.92 10.07
C PHE A 276 -6.41 12.02 9.36
N GLY A 277 -6.42 12.01 8.02
CA GLY A 277 -5.82 13.04 7.17
C GLY A 277 -4.29 13.12 7.25
N LYS A 278 -3.61 12.02 7.66
CA LYS A 278 -2.15 11.95 7.81
C LYS A 278 -1.44 11.24 6.67
N LEU A 279 -2.18 10.61 5.77
CA LEU A 279 -1.60 10.02 4.58
C LEU A 279 -0.96 11.11 3.72
N ASP A 280 0.21 10.83 3.17
CA ASP A 280 0.84 11.62 2.11
C ASP A 280 0.70 10.87 0.78
N PRO A 281 -0.22 11.28 -0.12
CA PRO A 281 -0.44 10.58 -1.38
C PRO A 281 0.80 10.57 -2.28
N GLU A 282 1.60 11.64 -2.27
CA GLU A 282 2.84 11.72 -3.06
C GLU A 282 3.82 10.63 -2.61
N ARG A 283 4.09 10.52 -1.30
CA ARG A 283 4.98 9.51 -0.75
C ARG A 283 4.47 8.09 -0.97
N MET A 284 3.15 7.88 -0.88
CA MET A 284 2.54 6.57 -1.11
C MET A 284 2.77 6.08 -2.54
N PHE A 285 2.51 6.93 -3.56
CA PHE A 285 2.70 6.54 -4.96
C PHE A 285 4.18 6.51 -5.38
N ALA A 286 5.03 7.39 -4.81
CA ALA A 286 6.48 7.27 -4.94
C ALA A 286 7.01 5.95 -4.35
N GLY A 287 6.46 5.53 -3.21
CA GLY A 287 6.71 4.22 -2.62
C GLY A 287 6.35 3.08 -3.57
N MET A 288 5.17 3.16 -4.20
CA MET A 288 4.72 2.13 -5.15
C MET A 288 5.63 2.06 -6.40
N GLU A 289 6.08 3.21 -6.91
CA GLU A 289 7.09 3.24 -7.98
C GLU A 289 8.38 2.56 -7.53
N HIS A 290 8.89 2.90 -6.33
CA HIS A 290 10.09 2.30 -5.75
C HIS A 290 9.95 0.78 -5.64
N GLY A 291 8.82 0.29 -5.09
CA GLY A 291 8.53 -1.13 -4.96
C GLY A 291 8.43 -1.87 -6.29
N SER A 292 7.97 -1.19 -7.35
CA SER A 292 7.86 -1.79 -8.68
C SER A 292 9.21 -2.20 -9.30
N CYS A 293 10.32 -1.71 -8.74
CA CYS A 293 11.67 -2.11 -9.14
C CYS A 293 12.12 -3.42 -8.48
N VAL A 294 11.50 -3.83 -7.37
CA VAL A 294 11.87 -5.01 -6.60
C VAL A 294 11.55 -6.27 -7.41
N ASN A 295 12.47 -7.23 -7.42
CA ASN A 295 12.40 -8.40 -8.30
C ASN A 295 11.75 -9.64 -7.65
N THR A 296 11.22 -9.52 -6.42
CA THR A 296 10.59 -10.60 -5.66
C THR A 296 9.54 -10.06 -4.69
N ASP A 297 8.62 -10.90 -4.26
CA ASP A 297 7.67 -10.57 -3.21
C ASP A 297 8.35 -10.76 -1.83
N LEU A 298 8.76 -9.63 -1.21
CA LEU A 298 9.47 -9.62 0.06
C LEU A 298 8.62 -10.13 1.24
N ILE A 299 7.30 -10.07 1.11
CA ILE A 299 6.38 -10.54 2.16
C ILE A 299 6.16 -12.05 2.05
N ARG A 300 5.94 -12.56 0.83
CA ARG A 300 5.49 -13.94 0.60
C ARG A 300 6.60 -14.91 0.30
N ASP A 301 7.58 -14.50 -0.51
CA ASP A 301 8.49 -15.44 -1.18
C ASP A 301 9.85 -15.55 -0.52
N ILE A 302 10.20 -14.68 0.44
CA ILE A 302 11.45 -14.79 1.20
C ILE A 302 11.22 -15.02 2.69
N ASP A 303 12.18 -15.67 3.37
CA ASP A 303 12.29 -15.63 4.82
C ASP A 303 13.41 -14.65 5.20
N PRO A 304 13.12 -13.53 5.91
CA PRO A 304 14.16 -12.58 6.33
C PRO A 304 15.30 -13.22 7.12
N TRP A 305 15.04 -14.33 7.83
CA TRP A 305 16.05 -15.05 8.59
C TRP A 305 17.17 -15.62 7.72
N ASP A 306 16.92 -15.91 6.45
CA ASP A 306 17.94 -16.40 5.51
C ASP A 306 18.94 -15.32 5.10
N TYR A 307 18.66 -14.03 5.43
CA TYR A 307 19.41 -12.85 4.99
C TYR A 307 19.92 -11.97 6.13
N PHE A 308 19.52 -12.22 7.37
CA PHE A 308 19.89 -11.35 8.48
C PHE A 308 21.40 -11.26 8.76
N GLU A 309 22.18 -12.27 8.41
CA GLU A 309 23.65 -12.22 8.53
C GLU A 309 24.33 -11.48 7.36
N GLU A 310 23.62 -11.30 6.24
CA GLU A 310 24.19 -10.62 5.07
C GLU A 310 24.24 -9.10 5.30
N PRO A 311 25.24 -8.38 4.72
CA PRO A 311 25.25 -6.93 4.71
C PRO A 311 23.96 -6.38 4.08
N LEU A 312 23.36 -5.35 4.67
CA LEU A 312 22.09 -4.76 4.23
C LEU A 312 22.12 -4.34 2.75
N GLU A 313 23.23 -3.73 2.31
CA GLU A 313 23.38 -3.29 0.91
C GLU A 313 23.48 -4.50 -0.07
N THR A 314 24.03 -5.62 0.38
CA THR A 314 24.03 -6.86 -0.40
C THR A 314 22.61 -7.38 -0.61
N VAL A 315 21.80 -7.39 0.46
CA VAL A 315 20.38 -7.80 0.39
C VAL A 315 19.58 -6.86 -0.52
N ARG A 316 19.78 -5.55 -0.40
CA ARG A 316 19.17 -4.55 -1.29
C ARG A 316 19.51 -4.79 -2.75
N THR A 317 20.80 -4.99 -3.03
CA THR A 317 21.28 -5.28 -4.40
C THR A 317 20.64 -6.55 -4.96
N LYS A 318 20.61 -7.62 -4.15
CA LYS A 318 20.03 -8.91 -4.53
C LYS A 318 18.55 -8.80 -4.94
N PHE A 319 17.78 -8.00 -4.22
CA PHE A 319 16.36 -7.82 -4.48
C PHE A 319 16.03 -6.60 -5.35
N ASN A 320 17.05 -5.96 -5.92
CA ASN A 320 16.91 -4.77 -6.75
C ASN A 320 16.17 -3.62 -6.04
N ILE A 321 16.46 -3.42 -4.75
CA ILE A 321 15.92 -2.34 -3.95
C ILE A 321 16.85 -1.14 -4.09
N VAL A 322 16.39 -0.10 -4.76
CA VAL A 322 17.15 1.13 -4.98
C VAL A 322 17.14 1.97 -3.70
N LYS A 323 18.28 2.58 -3.33
CA LYS A 323 18.32 3.47 -2.19
C LYS A 323 17.42 4.70 -2.44
N ARG A 324 16.58 5.03 -1.48
CA ARG A 324 15.74 6.24 -1.54
C ARG A 324 16.62 7.51 -1.54
N GLY A 325 16.16 8.53 -2.26
CA GLY A 325 16.77 9.87 -2.22
C GLY A 325 16.33 10.71 -1.01
N ARG A 326 15.55 10.14 -0.06
CA ARG A 326 15.03 10.81 1.13
C ARG A 326 15.42 10.04 2.38
N GLU A 327 15.80 10.76 3.43
CA GLU A 327 16.03 10.17 4.75
C GLU A 327 14.72 9.72 5.41
N PRO A 328 14.73 8.62 6.18
CA PRO A 328 13.57 8.15 6.91
C PRO A 328 13.14 9.16 8.00
N GLU A 329 11.84 9.36 8.15
CA GLU A 329 11.26 10.23 9.17
C GLU A 329 10.61 9.40 10.29
N TYR A 330 10.89 9.79 11.53
CA TYR A 330 10.38 9.13 12.73
C TYR A 330 9.52 10.10 13.55
N PRO A 331 8.53 9.62 14.34
CA PRO A 331 7.79 10.46 15.25
C PRO A 331 8.73 11.21 16.20
N ALA A 332 8.37 12.43 16.59
CA ALA A 332 9.09 13.15 17.64
C ALA A 332 9.02 12.37 18.95
N ALA A 333 10.15 12.28 19.65
CA ALA A 333 10.28 11.57 20.93
C ALA A 333 9.46 12.25 22.03
#